data_d75764d1b0b6ab06d24fb7ee1dac4d1b
#
_entry.id   d75764d1b0b6ab06d24fb7ee1dac4d1b
#
_cell.length_a   1.000
_cell.length_b   1.000
_cell.length_c   1.000
_cell.angle_alpha   90.00
_cell.angle_beta   90.00
_cell.angle_gamma   90.00
#
_symmetry.space_group_name_H-M   'P 1'
#
loop_
_entity.id
_entity.type
_entity.pdbx_description
1 polymer ?
#
loop_
_entity_poly.entity_id
_entity_poly.type
_entity_poly.pdbx_seq_one_letter_code
_entity_poly.pdbx_strand_id
1 'polypeptide(L)'
;MSPITTSKMSNFRWVICALLFIATTVNYMDRQVLSLTWKDFIAPEFHWTDDHYGTITGLFSIFYAIANLFAGKFVDWMGTKKGYLIAIFVWSTGAVMHAGCGWVAMQMEGYDSIEALRMVQAGSDAAVAIATISVWLFLSCRLILAVGEAGNFPAAIKVTAEYFPKKDRAFSTAIFNSGASVGALAAPATIPLLARSMGWEWAFIIIGVLGYVWMGLWVWLYDKPSKSKHVNKAELTYIEQDEDLEKVEAEKETETAGEEKTIGFLKCFSYRQTWSFIVGKLMTDGVWWFFLFWAPAYFSDQYGYSSDSGMGIALIFTLYAIVTILSIGGGYLPTYFVDKKGMNPYIGRMRAMLIFACFPLLGLIAQPMGEYSAWWPAIIIGLLGAGHQAWSANLYSTIGDMFPKSTVATITGIGAMAGGIGSFLINKGSGMLFTYADGQGSAFSFMGFDGKPGAYMIVFCICSVAYLVGWCIMKALVPKYKPIVVE
;
A
#
# COMPACT_ATOMS: atom_id res chain seq x y z
N MET A 1 54.78 -17.44 4.68
CA MET A 1 53.48 -16.92 4.24
C MET A 1 52.50 -18.06 4.26
N SER A 2 51.66 -18.13 5.30
CA SER A 2 50.58 -19.12 5.40
C SER A 2 49.55 -18.86 4.32
N PRO A 3 49.01 -19.87 3.63
CA PRO A 3 47.96 -19.65 2.64
C PRO A 3 46.74 -19.04 3.36
N ILE A 4 46.33 -17.84 2.94
CA ILE A 4 45.06 -17.24 3.37
C ILE A 4 43.97 -18.17 2.80
N THR A 5 43.51 -19.09 3.64
CA THR A 5 42.29 -19.86 3.37
C THR A 5 41.15 -18.85 3.34
N THR A 6 40.73 -18.43 2.16
CA THR A 6 39.53 -17.64 1.94
C THR A 6 38.35 -18.50 2.40
N SER A 7 37.93 -18.35 3.65
CA SER A 7 36.75 -19.05 4.16
C SER A 7 35.55 -18.59 3.32
N LYS A 8 34.79 -19.56 2.80
CA LYS A 8 33.59 -19.29 2.01
C LYS A 8 32.61 -18.48 2.87
N MET A 9 32.04 -17.40 2.30
CA MET A 9 31.03 -16.58 3.01
C MET A 9 29.82 -17.43 3.39
N SER A 10 29.23 -17.21 4.57
CA SER A 10 28.04 -17.92 5.05
C SER A 10 26.78 -17.54 4.24
N ASN A 11 26.75 -16.39 3.57
CA ASN A 11 25.61 -15.88 2.81
C ASN A 11 24.32 -15.73 3.63
N PHE A 12 24.44 -15.59 4.94
CA PHE A 12 23.29 -15.50 5.86
C PHE A 12 22.46 -14.23 5.64
N ARG A 13 23.06 -13.16 5.09
CA ARG A 13 22.33 -11.94 4.70
C ARG A 13 21.14 -12.23 3.79
N TRP A 14 21.21 -13.27 2.95
CA TRP A 14 20.11 -13.65 2.07
C TRP A 14 18.96 -14.34 2.82
N VAL A 15 19.26 -15.03 3.94
CA VAL A 15 18.23 -15.56 4.85
C VAL A 15 17.47 -14.40 5.49
N ILE A 16 18.18 -13.35 5.90
CA ILE A 16 17.56 -12.14 6.43
C ILE A 16 16.71 -11.45 5.35
N CYS A 17 17.22 -11.33 4.11
CA CYS A 17 16.46 -10.81 2.99
C CYS A 17 15.16 -11.61 2.72
N ALA A 18 15.23 -12.94 2.82
CA ALA A 18 14.05 -13.81 2.69
C ALA A 18 13.03 -13.56 3.82
N LEU A 19 13.49 -13.31 5.06
CA LEU A 19 12.59 -12.92 6.14
C LEU A 19 11.88 -11.58 5.84
N LEU A 20 12.59 -10.58 5.30
CA LEU A 20 12.00 -9.31 4.89
C LEU A 20 10.95 -9.50 3.77
N PHE A 21 11.26 -10.36 2.81
CA PHE A 21 10.34 -10.75 1.74
C PHE A 21 9.06 -11.37 2.29
N ILE A 22 9.17 -12.32 3.22
CA ILE A 22 8.02 -12.98 3.86
C ILE A 22 7.20 -11.97 4.65
N ALA A 23 7.84 -11.10 5.45
CA ALA A 23 7.15 -10.06 6.20
C ALA A 23 6.32 -9.13 5.28
N THR A 24 6.93 -8.71 4.17
CA THR A 24 6.25 -7.86 3.18
C THR A 24 5.11 -8.60 2.47
N THR A 25 5.29 -9.89 2.17
CA THR A 25 4.23 -10.74 1.59
C THR A 25 3.03 -10.83 2.53
N VAL A 26 3.25 -11.18 3.81
CA VAL A 26 2.17 -11.28 4.80
C VAL A 26 1.49 -9.93 5.03
N ASN A 27 2.26 -8.85 5.09
CA ASN A 27 1.73 -7.49 5.24
C ASN A 27 0.76 -7.11 4.12
N TYR A 28 1.10 -7.44 2.86
CA TYR A 28 0.22 -7.16 1.72
C TYR A 28 -0.97 -8.10 1.62
N MET A 29 -0.84 -9.35 2.07
CA MET A 29 -1.99 -10.24 2.21
C MET A 29 -2.97 -9.72 3.26
N ASP A 30 -2.47 -9.33 4.44
CA ASP A 30 -3.29 -8.82 5.55
C ASP A 30 -4.11 -7.59 5.14
N ARG A 31 -3.49 -6.67 4.42
CA ARG A 31 -4.17 -5.48 3.89
C ARG A 31 -5.39 -5.80 3.04
N GLN A 32 -5.37 -6.92 2.33
CA GLN A 32 -6.45 -7.34 1.44
C GLN A 32 -7.51 -8.22 2.10
N VAL A 33 -7.31 -8.71 3.34
CA VAL A 33 -8.28 -9.62 3.98
C VAL A 33 -9.67 -8.99 4.01
N LEU A 34 -9.77 -7.75 4.47
CA LEU A 34 -11.07 -7.07 4.53
C LEU A 34 -11.67 -6.84 3.14
N SER A 35 -10.90 -6.39 2.15
CA SER A 35 -11.43 -6.11 0.81
C SER A 35 -11.95 -7.36 0.09
N LEU A 36 -11.37 -8.52 0.39
CA LEU A 36 -11.76 -9.81 -0.19
C LEU A 36 -12.88 -10.51 0.58
N THR A 37 -13.20 -10.05 1.79
CA THR A 37 -14.21 -10.72 2.64
C THR A 37 -15.43 -9.86 2.96
N TRP A 38 -15.31 -8.52 2.88
CA TRP A 38 -16.38 -7.67 3.40
C TRP A 38 -17.71 -7.82 2.65
N LYS A 39 -17.67 -7.83 1.30
CA LYS A 39 -18.91 -7.77 0.50
C LYS A 39 -19.73 -9.03 0.61
N ASP A 40 -19.07 -10.17 0.47
CA ASP A 40 -19.74 -11.47 0.32
C ASP A 40 -19.96 -12.18 1.68
N PHE A 41 -19.17 -11.84 2.72
CA PHE A 41 -19.22 -12.51 4.02
C PHE A 41 -19.63 -11.58 5.18
N ILE A 42 -18.96 -10.43 5.33
CA ILE A 42 -19.10 -9.56 6.51
C ILE A 42 -20.32 -8.65 6.39
N ALA A 43 -20.55 -8.03 5.23
CA ALA A 43 -21.66 -7.11 5.02
C ALA A 43 -23.04 -7.75 5.23
N PRO A 44 -23.31 -9.00 4.76
CA PRO A 44 -24.56 -9.68 5.06
C PRO A 44 -24.77 -9.96 6.56
N GLU A 45 -23.67 -10.22 7.29
CA GLU A 45 -23.73 -10.52 8.72
C GLU A 45 -24.09 -9.30 9.57
N PHE A 46 -23.47 -8.16 9.27
CA PHE A 46 -23.62 -6.93 10.06
C PHE A 46 -24.51 -5.87 9.40
N HIS A 47 -25.21 -6.20 8.34
CA HIS A 47 -26.06 -5.27 7.58
C HIS A 47 -25.31 -4.04 7.07
N TRP A 48 -24.04 -4.21 6.65
CA TRP A 48 -23.24 -3.10 6.15
C TRP A 48 -23.71 -2.63 4.78
N THR A 49 -23.73 -1.32 4.65
CA THR A 49 -23.85 -0.64 3.35
C THR A 49 -22.45 -0.35 2.79
N ASP A 50 -22.39 0.02 1.51
CA ASP A 50 -21.14 0.48 0.88
C ASP A 50 -20.57 1.71 1.60
N ASP A 51 -21.41 2.59 2.18
CA ASP A 51 -20.96 3.74 2.96
C ASP A 51 -20.23 3.35 4.25
N HIS A 52 -20.67 2.29 4.93
CA HIS A 52 -19.97 1.75 6.10
C HIS A 52 -18.56 1.28 5.72
N TYR A 53 -18.44 0.51 4.65
CA TYR A 53 -17.13 0.06 4.15
C TYR A 53 -16.25 1.22 3.67
N GLY A 54 -16.83 2.19 2.95
CA GLY A 54 -16.15 3.41 2.54
C GLY A 54 -15.63 4.23 3.72
N THR A 55 -16.36 4.23 4.84
CA THR A 55 -15.93 4.88 6.10
C THR A 55 -14.71 4.18 6.69
N ILE A 56 -14.75 2.84 6.78
CA ILE A 56 -13.65 2.04 7.33
C ILE A 56 -12.38 2.22 6.49
N THR A 57 -12.48 2.05 5.17
CA THR A 57 -11.32 2.14 4.26
C THR A 57 -10.79 3.56 4.12
N GLY A 58 -11.68 4.56 4.11
CA GLY A 58 -11.29 5.96 4.05
C GLY A 58 -10.52 6.39 5.30
N LEU A 59 -11.09 6.15 6.49
CA LEU A 59 -10.43 6.49 7.76
C LEU A 59 -9.12 5.70 7.95
N PHE A 60 -9.11 4.41 7.60
CA PHE A 60 -7.86 3.63 7.60
C PHE A 60 -6.76 4.32 6.80
N SER A 61 -7.07 4.87 5.63
CA SER A 61 -6.08 5.54 4.78
C SER A 61 -5.45 6.77 5.44
N ILE A 62 -6.25 7.57 6.13
CA ILE A 62 -5.76 8.74 6.90
C ILE A 62 -4.87 8.28 8.07
N PHE A 63 -5.33 7.33 8.86
CA PHE A 63 -4.57 6.85 10.01
C PHE A 63 -3.26 6.17 9.59
N TYR A 64 -3.29 5.39 8.52
CA TYR A 64 -2.08 4.81 7.94
C TYR A 64 -1.08 5.88 7.47
N ALA A 65 -1.57 6.94 6.83
CA ALA A 65 -0.73 8.06 6.41
C ALA A 65 -0.10 8.79 7.61
N ILE A 66 -0.87 9.02 8.68
CA ILE A 66 -0.36 9.60 9.92
C ILE A 66 0.69 8.68 10.56
N ALA A 67 0.41 7.38 10.67
CA ALA A 67 1.33 6.41 11.25
C ALA A 67 2.67 6.36 10.51
N ASN A 68 2.66 6.46 9.17
CA ASN A 68 3.89 6.50 8.37
C ASN A 68 4.80 7.69 8.69
N LEU A 69 4.26 8.86 9.13
CA LEU A 69 5.08 10.00 9.53
C LEU A 69 5.99 9.69 10.74
N PHE A 70 5.54 8.80 11.60
CA PHE A 70 6.23 8.48 12.86
C PHE A 70 6.97 7.14 12.83
N ALA A 71 6.58 6.25 11.93
CA ALA A 71 7.07 4.86 11.90
C ALA A 71 8.59 4.76 11.77
N GLY A 72 9.22 5.55 10.90
CA GLY A 72 10.67 5.56 10.74
C GLY A 72 11.39 6.00 12.03
N LYS A 73 10.95 7.10 12.64
CA LYS A 73 11.53 7.58 13.91
C LYS A 73 11.33 6.58 15.04
N PHE A 74 10.19 5.90 15.08
CA PHE A 74 9.93 4.85 16.06
C PHE A 74 10.91 3.68 15.93
N VAL A 75 11.16 3.19 14.71
CA VAL A 75 12.12 2.11 14.44
C VAL A 75 13.56 2.55 14.78
N ASP A 76 13.90 3.82 14.54
CA ASP A 76 15.20 4.36 14.89
C ASP A 76 15.41 4.45 16.41
N TRP A 77 14.39 4.91 17.12
CA TRP A 77 14.40 5.03 18.58
C TRP A 77 14.46 3.68 19.30
N MET A 78 13.64 2.71 18.89
CA MET A 78 13.57 1.38 19.50
C MET A 78 14.72 0.46 19.10
N GLY A 79 15.42 0.78 18.02
CA GLY A 79 16.39 -0.08 17.37
C GLY A 79 15.71 -1.14 16.48
N THR A 80 16.42 -1.61 15.47
CA THR A 80 15.90 -2.44 14.38
C THR A 80 15.19 -3.70 14.85
N LYS A 81 15.85 -4.52 15.73
CA LYS A 81 15.27 -5.79 16.22
C LYS A 81 13.96 -5.61 16.94
N LYS A 82 13.93 -4.71 17.93
CA LYS A 82 12.75 -4.48 18.77
C LYS A 82 11.68 -3.68 18.03
N GLY A 83 12.08 -2.64 17.29
CA GLY A 83 11.15 -1.81 16.53
C GLY A 83 10.36 -2.62 15.51
N TYR A 84 11.03 -3.53 14.80
CA TYR A 84 10.35 -4.41 13.84
C TYR A 84 9.42 -5.42 14.53
N LEU A 85 9.88 -6.05 15.63
CA LEU A 85 9.03 -6.96 16.42
C LEU A 85 7.76 -6.28 16.92
N ILE A 86 7.86 -5.07 17.47
CA ILE A 86 6.71 -4.34 17.98
C ILE A 86 5.76 -3.97 16.82
N ALA A 87 6.28 -3.51 15.69
CA ALA A 87 5.48 -3.21 14.53
C ALA A 87 4.66 -4.42 14.06
N ILE A 88 5.31 -5.60 13.95
CA ILE A 88 4.63 -6.82 13.53
C ILE A 88 3.66 -7.32 14.60
N PHE A 89 4.02 -7.25 15.87
CA PHE A 89 3.12 -7.60 16.98
C PHE A 89 1.83 -6.76 16.94
N VAL A 90 1.95 -5.46 16.77
CA VAL A 90 0.81 -4.53 16.73
C VAL A 90 -0.08 -4.83 15.53
N TRP A 91 0.48 -4.98 14.33
CA TRP A 91 -0.34 -5.27 13.15
C TRP A 91 -0.99 -6.67 13.25
N SER A 92 -0.24 -7.71 13.65
CA SER A 92 -0.77 -9.07 13.78
C SER A 92 -1.89 -9.15 14.83
N THR A 93 -1.73 -8.39 15.93
CA THR A 93 -2.78 -8.27 16.95
C THR A 93 -4.00 -7.59 16.36
N GLY A 94 -3.83 -6.46 15.64
CA GLY A 94 -4.92 -5.78 14.95
C GLY A 94 -5.63 -6.69 13.95
N ALA A 95 -4.90 -7.51 13.19
CA ALA A 95 -5.47 -8.50 12.28
C ALA A 95 -6.34 -9.53 13.02
N VAL A 96 -5.79 -10.19 14.03
CA VAL A 96 -6.51 -11.22 14.80
C VAL A 96 -7.73 -10.65 15.52
N MET A 97 -7.65 -9.42 16.05
CA MET A 97 -8.77 -8.76 16.71
C MET A 97 -10.01 -8.61 15.83
N HIS A 98 -9.86 -8.47 14.50
CA HIS A 98 -11.01 -8.41 13.58
C HIS A 98 -11.90 -9.65 13.72
N ALA A 99 -11.33 -10.82 13.95
CA ALA A 99 -12.10 -12.05 14.13
C ALA A 99 -13.02 -12.03 15.38
N GLY A 100 -12.68 -11.21 16.36
CA GLY A 100 -13.51 -11.03 17.57
C GLY A 100 -14.67 -10.03 17.40
N CYS A 101 -14.69 -9.24 16.34
CA CYS A 101 -15.65 -8.16 16.18
C CYS A 101 -17.10 -8.67 16.17
N GLY A 102 -17.35 -9.83 15.53
CA GLY A 102 -18.67 -10.46 15.51
C GLY A 102 -19.16 -10.84 16.90
N TRP A 103 -18.31 -11.50 17.66
CA TRP A 103 -18.64 -11.89 19.04
C TRP A 103 -18.88 -10.68 19.95
N VAL A 104 -18.05 -9.65 19.84
CA VAL A 104 -18.21 -8.41 20.65
C VAL A 104 -19.50 -7.69 20.27
N ALA A 105 -19.81 -7.54 18.98
CA ALA A 105 -21.05 -6.92 18.51
C ALA A 105 -22.29 -7.68 19.04
N MET A 106 -22.27 -9.01 18.95
CA MET A 106 -23.30 -9.88 19.48
C MET A 106 -23.56 -9.66 20.97
N GLN A 107 -22.49 -9.59 21.78
CA GLN A 107 -22.61 -9.36 23.22
C GLN A 107 -23.13 -7.95 23.55
N MET A 108 -22.69 -6.94 22.80
CA MET A 108 -23.11 -5.55 23.02
C MET A 108 -24.59 -5.32 22.71
N GLU A 109 -25.12 -6.02 21.69
CA GLU A 109 -26.52 -5.93 21.28
C GLU A 109 -27.42 -6.96 22.00
N GLY A 110 -26.87 -7.84 22.82
CA GLY A 110 -27.62 -8.80 23.63
C GLY A 110 -28.21 -9.97 22.84
N TYR A 111 -27.58 -10.39 21.74
CA TYR A 111 -27.98 -11.56 20.98
C TYR A 111 -27.27 -12.82 21.48
N ASP A 112 -27.99 -13.94 21.45
CA ASP A 112 -27.49 -15.24 21.92
C ASP A 112 -26.61 -15.96 20.90
N SER A 113 -26.69 -15.58 19.62
CA SER A 113 -25.91 -16.19 18.53
C SER A 113 -25.70 -15.23 17.35
N ILE A 114 -24.66 -15.53 16.53
CA ILE A 114 -24.40 -14.80 15.28
C ILE A 114 -25.52 -15.01 14.27
N GLU A 115 -26.16 -16.18 14.27
CA GLU A 115 -27.32 -16.46 13.43
C GLU A 115 -28.49 -15.54 13.78
N ALA A 116 -28.69 -15.25 15.06
CA ALA A 116 -29.71 -14.30 15.51
C ALA A 116 -29.46 -12.89 15.00
N LEU A 117 -28.17 -12.45 14.97
CA LEU A 117 -27.75 -11.19 14.35
C LEU A 117 -28.10 -11.12 12.85
N ARG A 118 -27.81 -12.20 12.11
CA ARG A 118 -28.07 -12.29 10.67
C ARG A 118 -29.57 -12.27 10.34
N MET A 119 -30.41 -12.77 11.25
CA MET A 119 -31.86 -12.84 11.06
C MET A 119 -32.60 -11.54 11.34
N VAL A 120 -31.90 -10.51 11.83
CA VAL A 120 -32.49 -9.19 12.05
C VAL A 120 -32.95 -8.62 10.72
N GLN A 121 -34.16 -8.05 10.72
CA GLN A 121 -34.73 -7.47 9.51
C GLN A 121 -33.89 -6.28 9.03
N ALA A 122 -33.43 -6.35 7.79
CA ALA A 122 -32.68 -5.27 7.16
C ALA A 122 -33.49 -3.96 7.18
N GLY A 123 -32.81 -2.84 7.50
CA GLY A 123 -33.45 -1.52 7.61
C GLY A 123 -34.18 -1.26 8.94
N SER A 124 -34.20 -2.22 9.88
CA SER A 124 -34.70 -1.98 11.24
C SER A 124 -33.69 -1.17 12.08
N ASP A 125 -34.17 -0.53 13.17
CA ASP A 125 -33.29 0.16 14.11
C ASP A 125 -32.23 -0.76 14.70
N ALA A 126 -32.57 -2.03 14.93
CA ALA A 126 -31.61 -3.04 15.39
C ALA A 126 -30.53 -3.32 14.36
N ALA A 127 -30.87 -3.43 13.07
CA ALA A 127 -29.86 -3.60 12.00
C ALA A 127 -28.92 -2.39 11.89
N VAL A 128 -29.44 -1.19 12.07
CA VAL A 128 -28.63 0.06 12.10
C VAL A 128 -27.70 0.07 13.31
N ALA A 129 -28.15 -0.35 14.49
CA ALA A 129 -27.34 -0.44 15.69
C ALA A 129 -26.19 -1.46 15.50
N ILE A 130 -26.50 -2.68 15.01
CA ILE A 130 -25.52 -3.72 14.71
C ILE A 130 -24.46 -3.21 13.71
N ALA A 131 -24.88 -2.59 12.61
CA ALA A 131 -23.98 -2.02 11.62
C ALA A 131 -23.08 -0.95 12.24
N THR A 132 -23.65 -0.04 13.01
CA THR A 132 -22.89 1.05 13.66
C THR A 132 -21.81 0.51 14.61
N ILE A 133 -22.17 -0.40 15.51
CA ILE A 133 -21.25 -0.97 16.49
C ILE A 133 -20.13 -1.75 15.77
N SER A 134 -20.50 -2.64 14.85
CA SER A 134 -19.51 -3.44 14.12
C SER A 134 -18.56 -2.58 13.28
N VAL A 135 -19.03 -1.49 12.65
CA VAL A 135 -18.16 -0.54 11.93
C VAL A 135 -17.11 0.07 12.86
N TRP A 136 -17.52 0.53 14.06
CA TRP A 136 -16.55 1.08 15.01
C TRP A 136 -15.57 0.05 15.57
N LEU A 137 -16.00 -1.18 15.78
CA LEU A 137 -15.12 -2.30 16.16
C LEU A 137 -14.09 -2.59 15.08
N PHE A 138 -14.54 -2.78 13.84
CA PHE A 138 -13.63 -3.01 12.70
C PHE A 138 -12.70 -1.83 12.47
N LEU A 139 -13.19 -0.60 12.57
CA LEU A 139 -12.36 0.59 12.45
C LEU A 139 -11.28 0.63 13.55
N SER A 140 -11.62 0.32 14.79
CA SER A 140 -10.66 0.28 15.90
C SER A 140 -9.56 -0.74 15.64
N CYS A 141 -9.92 -1.94 15.18
CA CYS A 141 -8.94 -2.97 14.78
C CYS A 141 -8.07 -2.51 13.60
N ARG A 142 -8.67 -1.81 12.61
CA ARG A 142 -7.96 -1.22 11.47
C ARG A 142 -6.97 -0.12 11.88
N LEU A 143 -7.27 0.66 12.90
CA LEU A 143 -6.34 1.67 13.44
C LEU A 143 -5.11 1.01 14.06
N ILE A 144 -5.30 -0.03 14.87
CA ILE A 144 -4.21 -0.80 15.47
C ILE A 144 -3.35 -1.39 14.35
N LEU A 145 -3.98 -2.02 13.36
CA LEU A 145 -3.33 -2.61 12.20
C LEU A 145 -2.52 -1.56 11.42
N ALA A 146 -3.08 -0.39 11.14
CA ALA A 146 -2.41 0.69 10.41
C ALA A 146 -1.12 1.15 11.10
N VAL A 147 -1.15 1.30 12.42
CA VAL A 147 0.03 1.70 13.22
C VAL A 147 1.15 0.67 13.10
N GLY A 148 0.82 -0.62 13.17
CA GLY A 148 1.80 -1.69 13.02
C GLY A 148 2.34 -1.82 11.60
N GLU A 149 1.46 -1.83 10.59
CA GLU A 149 1.83 -1.96 9.18
C GLU A 149 2.77 -0.85 8.70
N ALA A 150 2.59 0.38 9.18
CA ALA A 150 3.42 1.52 8.82
C ALA A 150 4.91 1.30 9.15
N GLY A 151 5.22 0.47 10.16
CA GLY A 151 6.60 0.16 10.56
C GLY A 151 7.33 -0.82 9.65
N ASN A 152 6.62 -1.57 8.79
CA ASN A 152 7.23 -2.63 7.99
C ASN A 152 8.32 -2.13 7.04
N PHE A 153 8.02 -1.19 6.17
CA PHE A 153 8.98 -0.67 5.18
C PHE A 153 10.19 0.05 5.80
N PRO A 154 10.01 0.98 6.75
CA PRO A 154 11.15 1.61 7.41
C PRO A 154 12.09 0.60 8.08
N ALA A 155 11.53 -0.40 8.76
CA ALA A 155 12.31 -1.45 9.40
C ALA A 155 13.05 -2.31 8.37
N ALA A 156 12.40 -2.73 7.29
CA ALA A 156 13.01 -3.55 6.24
C ALA A 156 14.17 -2.81 5.53
N ILE A 157 14.00 -1.51 5.23
CA ILE A 157 15.07 -0.68 4.66
C ILE A 157 16.26 -0.58 5.62
N LYS A 158 16.01 -0.39 6.92
CA LYS A 158 17.06 -0.31 7.92
C LYS A 158 17.83 -1.63 8.05
N VAL A 159 17.14 -2.78 8.08
CA VAL A 159 17.77 -4.11 8.06
C VAL A 159 18.62 -4.29 6.81
N THR A 160 18.12 -3.87 5.65
CA THR A 160 18.90 -3.93 4.40
C THR A 160 20.17 -3.10 4.49
N ALA A 161 20.10 -1.91 5.09
CA ALA A 161 21.29 -1.07 5.30
C ALA A 161 22.30 -1.73 6.27
N GLU A 162 21.82 -2.48 7.26
CA GLU A 162 22.69 -3.17 8.25
C GLU A 162 23.35 -4.45 7.70
N TYR A 163 22.69 -5.18 6.77
CA TYR A 163 23.13 -6.50 6.30
C TYR A 163 23.76 -6.48 4.90
N PHE A 164 23.61 -5.38 4.15
CA PHE A 164 24.08 -5.32 2.76
C PHE A 164 24.98 -4.08 2.52
N PRO A 165 26.16 -4.27 1.87
CA PRO A 165 26.95 -3.17 1.41
C PRO A 165 26.20 -2.31 0.37
N LYS A 166 26.59 -1.04 0.20
CA LYS A 166 25.90 -0.06 -0.68
C LYS A 166 25.56 -0.64 -2.06
N LYS A 167 26.49 -1.40 -2.67
CA LYS A 167 26.34 -1.99 -4.01
C LYS A 167 25.20 -3.01 -4.11
N ASP A 168 24.86 -3.72 -3.00
CA ASP A 168 23.85 -4.81 -2.98
C ASP A 168 22.52 -4.35 -2.41
N ARG A 169 22.43 -3.17 -1.75
CA ARG A 169 21.22 -2.66 -1.10
C ARG A 169 20.05 -2.54 -2.06
N ALA A 170 20.28 -2.03 -3.27
CA ALA A 170 19.23 -1.89 -4.28
C ALA A 170 18.63 -3.24 -4.69
N PHE A 171 19.47 -4.26 -4.86
CA PHE A 171 19.02 -5.60 -5.23
C PHE A 171 18.27 -6.30 -4.09
N SER A 172 18.77 -6.21 -2.85
CA SER A 172 18.08 -6.72 -1.66
C SER A 172 16.71 -6.04 -1.47
N THR A 173 16.66 -4.71 -1.64
CA THR A 173 15.42 -3.94 -1.59
C THR A 173 14.42 -4.40 -2.65
N ALA A 174 14.87 -4.65 -3.87
CA ALA A 174 14.01 -5.16 -4.93
C ALA A 174 13.43 -6.55 -4.59
N ILE A 175 14.25 -7.43 -3.99
CA ILE A 175 13.79 -8.77 -3.57
C ILE A 175 12.72 -8.65 -2.49
N PHE A 176 12.95 -7.95 -1.38
CA PHE A 176 11.94 -7.90 -0.34
C PHE A 176 10.68 -7.13 -0.78
N ASN A 177 10.83 -6.11 -1.61
CA ASN A 177 9.70 -5.36 -2.15
C ASN A 177 8.84 -6.21 -3.11
N SER A 178 9.44 -7.19 -3.80
CA SER A 178 8.67 -8.15 -4.63
C SER A 178 7.71 -9.01 -3.80
N GLY A 179 7.93 -9.13 -2.49
CA GLY A 179 6.99 -9.74 -1.56
C GLY A 179 5.62 -9.06 -1.58
N ALA A 180 5.55 -7.75 -1.81
CA ALA A 180 4.29 -7.03 -1.98
C ALA A 180 3.47 -7.58 -3.16
N SER A 181 4.12 -7.84 -4.29
CA SER A 181 3.48 -8.42 -5.48
C SER A 181 3.03 -9.85 -5.24
N VAL A 182 3.87 -10.65 -4.58
CA VAL A 182 3.51 -12.04 -4.22
C VAL A 182 2.32 -12.05 -3.25
N GLY A 183 2.31 -11.18 -2.25
CA GLY A 183 1.18 -11.02 -1.33
C GLY A 183 -0.11 -10.61 -2.04
N ALA A 184 -0.03 -9.65 -2.98
CA ALA A 184 -1.16 -9.20 -3.77
C ALA A 184 -1.75 -10.30 -4.67
N LEU A 185 -0.91 -11.20 -5.18
CA LEU A 185 -1.34 -12.36 -5.99
C LEU A 185 -1.85 -13.52 -5.13
N ALA A 186 -1.22 -13.78 -3.98
CA ALA A 186 -1.60 -14.86 -3.10
C ALA A 186 -2.93 -14.60 -2.37
N ALA A 187 -3.21 -13.35 -2.02
CA ALA A 187 -4.40 -12.97 -1.26
C ALA A 187 -5.72 -13.40 -1.94
N PRO A 188 -6.02 -13.03 -3.21
CA PRO A 188 -7.26 -13.46 -3.87
C PRO A 188 -7.36 -14.97 -4.07
N ALA A 189 -6.24 -15.67 -4.16
CA ALA A 189 -6.22 -17.11 -4.33
C ALA A 189 -6.42 -17.89 -3.02
N THR A 190 -6.21 -17.26 -1.86
CA THR A 190 -6.22 -17.96 -0.55
C THR A 190 -7.29 -17.46 0.39
N ILE A 191 -7.43 -16.14 0.55
CA ILE A 191 -8.30 -15.52 1.56
C ILE A 191 -9.77 -15.86 1.37
N PRO A 192 -10.39 -15.74 0.16
CA PRO A 192 -11.79 -16.08 -0.03
C PRO A 192 -12.08 -17.58 0.18
N LEU A 193 -11.11 -18.45 -0.16
CA LEU A 193 -11.23 -19.88 0.08
C LEU A 193 -11.23 -20.23 1.57
N LEU A 194 -10.37 -19.55 2.36
CA LEU A 194 -10.38 -19.67 3.82
C LEU A 194 -11.70 -19.18 4.40
N ALA A 195 -12.18 -18.01 3.96
CA ALA A 195 -13.45 -17.45 4.42
C ALA A 195 -14.64 -18.38 4.11
N ARG A 196 -14.66 -19.00 2.92
CA ARG A 196 -15.71 -19.94 2.54
C ARG A 196 -15.66 -21.24 3.34
N SER A 197 -14.47 -21.78 3.59
CA SER A 197 -14.31 -23.12 4.21
C SER A 197 -14.40 -23.11 5.73
N MET A 198 -13.97 -22.02 6.37
CA MET A 198 -13.82 -21.95 7.83
C MET A 198 -14.54 -20.75 8.46
N GLY A 199 -15.03 -19.81 7.66
CA GLY A 199 -15.54 -18.50 8.11
C GLY A 199 -14.55 -17.38 7.87
N TRP A 200 -15.05 -16.16 7.70
CA TRP A 200 -14.24 -14.98 7.42
C TRP A 200 -13.30 -14.65 8.59
N GLU A 201 -13.65 -14.98 9.81
CA GLU A 201 -12.87 -14.80 11.02
C GLU A 201 -11.51 -15.54 10.93
N TRP A 202 -11.55 -16.77 10.40
CA TRP A 202 -10.35 -17.58 10.24
C TRP A 202 -9.38 -17.00 9.20
N ALA A 203 -9.88 -16.29 8.20
CA ALA A 203 -8.99 -15.57 7.27
C ALA A 203 -8.14 -14.52 8.02
N PHE A 204 -8.75 -13.74 8.90
CA PHE A 204 -8.02 -12.78 9.75
C PHE A 204 -7.09 -13.47 10.75
N ILE A 205 -7.55 -14.54 11.40
CA ILE A 205 -6.74 -15.29 12.38
C ILE A 205 -5.51 -15.87 11.70
N ILE A 206 -5.67 -16.59 10.59
CA ILE A 206 -4.56 -17.28 9.92
C ILE A 206 -3.53 -16.28 9.44
N ILE A 207 -3.94 -15.22 8.74
CA ILE A 207 -3.01 -14.20 8.25
C ILE A 207 -2.32 -13.47 9.40
N GLY A 208 -3.05 -13.10 10.45
CA GLY A 208 -2.47 -12.47 11.63
C GLY A 208 -1.48 -13.39 12.38
N VAL A 209 -1.79 -14.69 12.51
CA VAL A 209 -0.91 -15.68 13.15
C VAL A 209 0.38 -15.89 12.35
N LEU A 210 0.35 -15.79 11.01
CA LEU A 210 1.57 -15.83 10.20
C LEU A 210 2.57 -14.73 10.63
N GLY A 211 2.08 -13.56 11.04
CA GLY A 211 2.94 -12.51 11.60
C GLY A 211 3.59 -12.93 12.93
N TYR A 212 2.86 -13.59 13.83
CA TYR A 212 3.45 -14.12 15.08
C TYR A 212 4.47 -15.25 14.83
N VAL A 213 4.19 -16.14 13.87
CA VAL A 213 5.17 -17.16 13.44
C VAL A 213 6.44 -16.49 12.92
N TRP A 214 6.28 -15.46 12.09
CA TRP A 214 7.42 -14.68 11.60
C TRP A 214 8.21 -14.03 12.75
N MET A 215 7.55 -13.49 13.76
CA MET A 215 8.21 -12.94 14.93
C MET A 215 9.10 -13.97 15.66
N GLY A 216 8.62 -15.20 15.78
CA GLY A 216 9.43 -16.31 16.32
C GLY A 216 10.71 -16.54 15.53
N LEU A 217 10.59 -16.59 14.19
CA LEU A 217 11.75 -16.70 13.29
C LEU A 217 12.69 -15.50 13.41
N TRP A 218 12.13 -14.28 13.52
CA TRP A 218 12.91 -13.07 13.67
C TRP A 218 13.71 -13.02 14.97
N VAL A 219 13.11 -13.38 16.09
CA VAL A 219 13.79 -13.46 17.40
C VAL A 219 14.96 -14.44 17.34
N TRP A 220 14.76 -15.58 16.67
CA TRP A 220 15.74 -16.65 16.56
C TRP A 220 16.88 -16.33 15.60
N LEU A 221 16.59 -15.76 14.43
CA LEU A 221 17.55 -15.59 13.33
C LEU A 221 18.22 -14.21 13.30
N TYR A 222 17.50 -13.13 13.68
CA TYR A 222 18.04 -11.80 13.54
C TYR A 222 18.82 -11.34 14.78
N ASP A 223 20.07 -10.98 14.54
CA ASP A 223 20.90 -10.11 15.39
C ASP A 223 21.68 -9.14 14.49
N LYS A 224 22.30 -8.09 15.08
CA LYS A 224 23.20 -7.24 14.30
C LYS A 224 24.32 -8.09 13.69
N PRO A 225 24.78 -7.83 12.44
CA PRO A 225 25.76 -8.66 11.75
C PRO A 225 26.98 -8.99 12.59
N SER A 226 27.53 -8.01 13.31
CA SER A 226 28.70 -8.17 14.20
C SER A 226 28.43 -9.07 15.44
N LYS A 227 27.16 -9.29 15.80
CA LYS A 227 26.76 -10.12 16.95
C LYS A 227 26.07 -11.43 16.53
N SER A 228 25.83 -11.60 15.23
CA SER A 228 25.14 -12.77 14.71
C SER A 228 26.04 -14.01 14.74
N LYS A 229 25.52 -15.09 15.32
CA LYS A 229 26.20 -16.39 15.34
C LYS A 229 26.24 -17.07 13.95
N HIS A 230 25.45 -16.60 13.02
CA HIS A 230 25.27 -17.18 11.69
C HIS A 230 26.13 -16.49 10.61
N VAL A 231 26.64 -15.29 10.90
CA VAL A 231 27.51 -14.53 10.02
C VAL A 231 28.96 -14.86 10.34
N ASN A 232 29.69 -15.42 9.37
CA ASN A 232 31.11 -15.69 9.56
C ASN A 232 31.96 -14.45 9.28
N LYS A 233 33.25 -14.49 9.67
CA LYS A 233 34.17 -13.34 9.50
C LYS A 233 34.26 -12.85 8.04
N ALA A 234 34.27 -13.76 7.07
CA ALA A 234 34.36 -13.39 5.65
C ALA A 234 33.11 -12.63 5.20
N GLU A 235 31.92 -13.02 5.64
CA GLU A 235 30.68 -12.33 5.34
C GLU A 235 30.59 -11.00 6.09
N LEU A 236 31.03 -10.96 7.37
CA LEU A 236 31.06 -9.71 8.14
C LEU A 236 31.94 -8.66 7.46
N THR A 237 33.16 -9.02 7.06
CA THR A 237 34.03 -8.12 6.30
C THR A 237 33.41 -7.66 4.99
N TYR A 238 32.63 -8.53 4.33
CA TYR A 238 31.91 -8.16 3.13
C TYR A 238 30.77 -7.16 3.40
N ILE A 239 30.05 -7.33 4.49
CA ILE A 239 28.95 -6.43 4.90
C ILE A 239 29.52 -5.04 5.27
N GLU A 240 30.61 -5.01 6.03
CA GLU A 240 31.23 -3.83 6.59
C GLU A 240 32.20 -3.11 5.61
N GLN A 241 32.37 -3.62 4.37
CA GLN A 241 33.36 -3.08 3.41
C GLN A 241 33.21 -1.59 3.10
N ASP A 242 32.03 -1.02 3.32
CA ASP A 242 31.74 0.40 3.05
C ASP A 242 31.76 1.26 4.32
N GLU A 243 31.91 0.67 5.53
CA GLU A 243 31.84 1.43 6.79
C GLU A 243 32.96 2.46 6.92
N ASP A 244 34.17 2.12 6.50
CA ASP A 244 35.30 3.06 6.54
C ASP A 244 35.14 4.17 5.50
N LEU A 245 34.54 3.87 4.34
CA LEU A 245 34.19 4.86 3.32
C LEU A 245 33.04 5.75 3.81
N GLU A 246 32.04 5.19 4.47
CA GLU A 246 30.92 5.95 5.05
C GLU A 246 31.38 6.88 6.18
N LYS A 247 32.33 6.45 7.02
CA LYS A 247 32.98 7.31 8.05
C LYS A 247 33.76 8.43 7.43
N VAL A 248 34.58 8.14 6.42
CA VAL A 248 35.37 9.14 5.69
C VAL A 248 34.47 10.09 4.89
N GLU A 249 33.38 9.60 4.29
CA GLU A 249 32.42 10.46 3.61
C GLU A 249 31.65 11.33 4.62
N ALA A 250 31.24 10.77 5.75
CA ALA A 250 30.54 11.50 6.82
C ALA A 250 31.50 12.55 7.48
N GLU A 251 32.77 12.23 7.67
CA GLU A 251 33.79 13.18 8.16
C GLU A 251 34.00 14.29 7.12
N LYS A 252 34.12 13.96 5.84
CA LYS A 252 34.23 14.95 4.76
C LYS A 252 32.93 15.75 4.57
N GLU A 253 31.78 15.14 4.69
CA GLU A 253 30.51 15.85 4.71
C GLU A 253 30.39 16.74 5.94
N THR A 254 30.95 16.39 7.09
CA THR A 254 30.98 17.22 8.29
C THR A 254 32.01 18.35 8.16
N GLU A 255 33.12 18.12 7.48
CA GLU A 255 34.16 19.16 7.24
C GLU A 255 33.79 20.11 6.08
N THR A 256 33.04 19.64 5.08
CA THR A 256 32.57 20.44 3.93
C THR A 256 31.15 20.95 4.08
N ALA A 257 30.34 20.33 4.92
CA ALA A 257 29.07 20.84 5.32
C ALA A 257 29.24 21.88 6.43
N GLY A 258 29.44 23.11 6.03
CA GLY A 258 28.72 24.14 6.77
C GLY A 258 27.26 23.60 6.90
N GLU A 259 26.76 23.54 8.14
CA GLU A 259 25.43 22.97 8.52
C GLU A 259 24.47 22.82 7.34
N GLU A 260 24.23 21.59 6.85
CA GLU A 260 23.16 21.36 5.87
C GLU A 260 21.87 21.82 6.54
N LYS A 261 21.53 23.08 6.28
CA LYS A 261 20.33 23.70 6.86
C LYS A 261 19.12 22.89 6.43
N THR A 262 18.54 22.15 7.36
CA THR A 262 17.27 21.46 7.15
C THR A 262 16.16 22.47 6.96
N ILE A 263 15.35 22.29 5.93
CA ILE A 263 14.16 23.12 5.74
C ILE A 263 13.15 22.76 6.83
N GLY A 264 12.78 23.73 7.66
CA GLY A 264 11.76 23.51 8.69
C GLY A 264 10.42 23.04 8.07
N PHE A 265 9.69 22.19 8.79
CA PHE A 265 8.45 21.55 8.30
C PHE A 265 7.47 22.56 7.69
N LEU A 266 7.17 23.67 8.36
CA LEU A 266 6.26 24.70 7.85
C LEU A 266 6.85 25.42 6.62
N LYS A 267 8.16 25.62 6.58
CA LYS A 267 8.82 26.25 5.44
C LYS A 267 8.75 25.39 4.17
N CYS A 268 8.58 24.08 4.29
CA CYS A 268 8.39 23.20 3.14
C CYS A 268 7.17 23.63 2.30
N PHE A 269 6.11 24.12 2.92
CA PHE A 269 4.89 24.55 2.22
C PHE A 269 5.04 25.87 1.45
N SER A 270 6.14 26.61 1.60
CA SER A 270 6.42 27.81 0.80
C SER A 270 6.94 27.49 -0.61
N TYR A 271 7.34 26.24 -0.88
CA TYR A 271 7.89 25.83 -2.15
C TYR A 271 6.86 25.25 -3.09
N ARG A 272 6.82 25.69 -4.35
CA ARG A 272 5.93 25.16 -5.40
C ARG A 272 6.18 23.68 -5.68
N GLN A 273 7.42 23.21 -5.50
CA GLN A 273 7.82 21.81 -5.65
C GLN A 273 7.09 20.91 -4.65
N THR A 274 6.91 21.36 -3.41
CA THR A 274 6.13 20.66 -2.38
C THR A 274 4.67 20.51 -2.81
N TRP A 275 4.05 21.58 -3.28
CA TRP A 275 2.67 21.56 -3.76
C TRP A 275 2.50 20.69 -5.01
N SER A 276 3.48 20.68 -5.91
CA SER A 276 3.50 19.77 -7.04
C SER A 276 3.45 18.30 -6.59
N PHE A 277 4.25 17.95 -5.59
CA PHE A 277 4.25 16.61 -5.02
C PHE A 277 2.96 16.28 -4.27
N ILE A 278 2.45 17.21 -3.46
CA ILE A 278 1.15 17.08 -2.77
C ILE A 278 0.04 16.77 -3.76
N VAL A 279 -0.08 17.56 -4.84
CA VAL A 279 -1.11 17.34 -5.87
C VAL A 279 -0.94 15.99 -6.55
N GLY A 280 0.30 15.63 -6.91
CA GLY A 280 0.59 14.33 -7.49
C GLY A 280 0.10 13.17 -6.63
N LYS A 281 0.37 13.22 -5.32
CA LYS A 281 -0.07 12.19 -4.36
C LYS A 281 -1.56 12.21 -4.10
N LEU A 282 -2.13 13.40 -3.84
CA LEU A 282 -3.55 13.58 -3.55
C LEU A 282 -4.44 13.03 -4.67
N MET A 283 -4.09 13.34 -5.91
CA MET A 283 -4.90 12.98 -7.09
C MET A 283 -4.77 11.50 -7.47
N THR A 284 -3.65 10.85 -7.19
CA THR A 284 -3.37 9.53 -7.77
C THR A 284 -3.38 8.38 -6.77
N ASP A 285 -2.96 8.59 -5.53
CA ASP A 285 -2.96 7.51 -4.54
C ASP A 285 -4.38 7.03 -4.23
N GLY A 286 -5.35 7.96 -4.14
CA GLY A 286 -6.74 7.62 -3.91
C GLY A 286 -7.31 6.68 -4.96
N VAL A 287 -6.94 6.87 -6.24
CA VAL A 287 -7.38 6.02 -7.35
C VAL A 287 -6.90 4.58 -7.16
N TRP A 288 -5.61 4.40 -6.82
CA TRP A 288 -5.08 3.06 -6.55
C TRP A 288 -5.74 2.38 -5.36
N TRP A 289 -5.90 3.11 -4.24
CA TRP A 289 -6.55 2.59 -3.05
C TRP A 289 -8.02 2.26 -3.28
N PHE A 290 -8.70 3.02 -4.15
CA PHE A 290 -10.06 2.68 -4.57
C PHE A 290 -10.10 1.31 -5.25
N PHE A 291 -9.29 1.07 -6.26
CA PHE A 291 -9.29 -0.23 -6.93
C PHE A 291 -8.84 -1.36 -6.02
N LEU A 292 -7.87 -1.12 -5.14
CA LEU A 292 -7.41 -2.11 -4.18
C LEU A 292 -8.54 -2.57 -3.23
N PHE A 293 -9.37 -1.63 -2.78
CA PHE A 293 -10.43 -1.93 -1.82
C PHE A 293 -11.74 -2.36 -2.47
N TRP A 294 -12.08 -1.82 -3.64
CA TRP A 294 -13.39 -1.99 -4.24
C TRP A 294 -13.44 -2.97 -5.41
N ALA A 295 -12.30 -3.38 -5.99
CA ALA A 295 -12.35 -4.29 -7.14
C ALA A 295 -13.06 -5.63 -6.84
N PRO A 296 -12.88 -6.29 -5.67
CA PRO A 296 -13.66 -7.51 -5.37
C PRO A 296 -15.16 -7.24 -5.32
N ALA A 297 -15.57 -6.16 -4.66
CA ALA A 297 -16.98 -5.75 -4.58
C ALA A 297 -17.55 -5.39 -5.95
N TYR A 298 -16.76 -4.73 -6.80
CA TYR A 298 -17.17 -4.42 -8.17
C TYR A 298 -17.55 -5.66 -8.97
N PHE A 299 -16.72 -6.72 -8.93
CA PHE A 299 -17.03 -7.96 -9.64
C PHE A 299 -18.21 -8.70 -9.03
N SER A 300 -18.38 -8.66 -7.72
CA SER A 300 -19.54 -9.22 -7.03
C SER A 300 -20.83 -8.46 -7.39
N ASP A 301 -20.82 -7.12 -7.30
CA ASP A 301 -21.98 -6.27 -7.56
C ASP A 301 -22.42 -6.27 -9.03
N GLN A 302 -21.46 -6.20 -9.97
CA GLN A 302 -21.77 -6.03 -11.39
C GLN A 302 -22.04 -7.33 -12.13
N TYR A 303 -21.41 -8.43 -11.71
CA TYR A 303 -21.45 -9.69 -12.45
C TYR A 303 -21.92 -10.88 -11.59
N GLY A 304 -22.17 -10.68 -10.31
CA GLY A 304 -22.49 -11.77 -9.39
C GLY A 304 -21.32 -12.74 -9.15
N TYR A 305 -20.11 -12.34 -9.47
CA TYR A 305 -18.91 -13.15 -9.23
C TYR A 305 -18.35 -12.82 -7.86
N SER A 306 -18.84 -13.51 -6.82
CA SER A 306 -18.31 -13.37 -5.46
C SER A 306 -16.82 -13.68 -5.41
N SER A 307 -16.14 -13.09 -4.43
CA SER A 307 -14.69 -13.20 -4.26
C SER A 307 -14.20 -14.64 -4.07
N ASP A 308 -15.05 -15.55 -3.56
CA ASP A 308 -14.79 -16.98 -3.36
C ASP A 308 -15.20 -17.87 -4.55
N SER A 309 -15.82 -17.29 -5.58
CA SER A 309 -16.13 -18.00 -6.81
C SER A 309 -14.89 -18.19 -7.67
N GLY A 310 -14.83 -19.30 -8.43
CA GLY A 310 -13.68 -19.55 -9.32
C GLY A 310 -13.44 -18.42 -10.32
N MET A 311 -14.53 -17.80 -10.84
CA MET A 311 -14.42 -16.65 -11.74
C MET A 311 -13.98 -15.38 -11.00
N GLY A 312 -14.51 -15.09 -9.82
CA GLY A 312 -14.11 -13.94 -9.01
C GLY A 312 -12.63 -14.00 -8.66
N ILE A 313 -12.14 -15.15 -8.19
CA ILE A 313 -10.72 -15.38 -7.93
C ILE A 313 -9.90 -15.14 -9.19
N ALA A 314 -10.30 -15.70 -10.34
CA ALA A 314 -9.56 -15.58 -11.60
C ALA A 314 -9.48 -14.12 -12.09
N LEU A 315 -10.57 -13.36 -12.00
CA LEU A 315 -10.62 -11.95 -12.39
C LEU A 315 -9.70 -11.09 -11.51
N ILE A 316 -9.78 -11.24 -10.18
CA ILE A 316 -8.98 -10.46 -9.23
C ILE A 316 -7.51 -10.84 -9.33
N PHE A 317 -7.20 -12.14 -9.45
CA PHE A 317 -5.83 -12.62 -9.66
C PHE A 317 -5.22 -12.05 -10.96
N THR A 318 -5.97 -12.09 -12.06
CA THR A 318 -5.52 -11.56 -13.36
C THR A 318 -5.26 -10.06 -13.29
N LEU A 319 -6.12 -9.31 -12.62
CA LEU A 319 -5.94 -7.88 -12.38
C LEU A 319 -4.57 -7.62 -11.71
N TYR A 320 -4.29 -8.27 -10.58
CA TYR A 320 -3.02 -8.06 -9.87
C TYR A 320 -1.81 -8.65 -10.59
N ALA A 321 -1.97 -9.71 -11.37
CA ALA A 321 -0.91 -10.25 -12.22
C ALA A 321 -0.48 -9.22 -13.28
N ILE A 322 -1.43 -8.57 -13.95
CA ILE A 322 -1.16 -7.50 -14.91
C ILE A 322 -0.44 -6.33 -14.24
N VAL A 323 -0.94 -5.87 -13.07
CA VAL A 323 -0.27 -4.81 -12.29
C VAL A 323 1.18 -5.17 -12.02
N THR A 324 1.41 -6.39 -11.51
CA THR A 324 2.75 -6.85 -11.11
C THR A 324 3.71 -6.95 -12.29
N ILE A 325 3.29 -7.60 -13.38
CA ILE A 325 4.15 -7.86 -14.53
C ILE A 325 4.50 -6.55 -15.26
N LEU A 326 3.51 -5.70 -15.51
CA LEU A 326 3.73 -4.50 -16.31
C LEU A 326 4.37 -3.35 -15.54
N SER A 327 4.22 -3.30 -14.21
CA SER A 327 4.87 -2.28 -13.39
C SER A 327 6.40 -2.35 -13.45
N ILE A 328 6.97 -3.55 -13.66
CA ILE A 328 8.41 -3.75 -13.79
C ILE A 328 8.96 -2.95 -14.99
N GLY A 329 8.25 -2.97 -16.13
CA GLY A 329 8.64 -2.21 -17.33
C GLY A 329 8.53 -0.69 -17.16
N GLY A 330 7.64 -0.23 -16.29
CA GLY A 330 7.40 1.20 -16.06
C GLY A 330 8.58 1.97 -15.50
N GLY A 331 9.43 1.32 -14.71
CA GLY A 331 10.64 1.91 -14.15
C GLY A 331 11.73 2.20 -15.21
N TYR A 332 11.71 1.50 -16.34
CA TYR A 332 12.72 1.67 -17.39
C TYR A 332 12.50 2.91 -18.30
N LEU A 333 11.26 3.34 -18.44
CA LEU A 333 10.92 4.41 -19.39
C LEU A 333 11.63 5.76 -19.12
N PRO A 334 11.78 6.26 -17.88
CA PRO A 334 12.56 7.45 -17.59
C PRO A 334 14.04 7.28 -17.95
N THR A 335 14.63 6.12 -17.65
CA THR A 335 16.02 5.79 -18.01
C THR A 335 16.22 5.86 -19.52
N TYR A 336 15.29 5.34 -20.30
CA TYR A 336 15.32 5.46 -21.76
C TYR A 336 15.36 6.92 -22.22
N PHE A 337 14.56 7.80 -21.62
CA PHE A 337 14.56 9.22 -21.99
C PHE A 337 15.84 9.95 -21.60
N VAL A 338 16.44 9.60 -20.46
CA VAL A 338 17.69 10.18 -20.01
C VAL A 338 18.86 9.64 -20.84
N ASP A 339 19.03 8.32 -20.92
CA ASP A 339 20.22 7.71 -21.51
C ASP A 339 20.21 7.75 -23.04
N LYS A 340 19.05 7.47 -23.67
CA LYS A 340 18.95 7.39 -25.16
C LYS A 340 18.61 8.73 -25.81
N LYS A 341 17.91 9.63 -25.09
CA LYS A 341 17.47 10.92 -25.64
C LYS A 341 18.19 12.12 -25.03
N GLY A 342 19.14 11.89 -24.10
CA GLY A 342 19.95 12.96 -23.48
C GLY A 342 19.13 13.99 -22.69
N MET A 343 17.95 13.60 -22.18
CA MET A 343 17.09 14.50 -21.44
C MET A 343 17.57 14.71 -20.01
N ASN A 344 17.28 15.89 -19.44
CA ASN A 344 17.41 16.10 -18.01
C ASN A 344 16.51 15.08 -17.25
N PRO A 345 17.00 14.47 -16.14
CA PRO A 345 16.26 13.46 -15.38
C PRO A 345 14.83 13.88 -15.03
N TYR A 346 14.62 15.10 -14.55
CA TYR A 346 13.28 15.63 -14.25
C TYR A 346 12.36 15.67 -15.50
N ILE A 347 12.89 16.13 -16.62
CA ILE A 347 12.12 16.20 -17.88
C ILE A 347 11.77 14.79 -18.37
N GLY A 348 12.74 13.87 -18.30
CA GLY A 348 12.52 12.47 -18.65
C GLY A 348 11.43 11.81 -17.80
N ARG A 349 11.47 12.03 -16.47
CA ARG A 349 10.43 11.54 -15.54
C ARG A 349 9.06 12.16 -15.83
N MET A 350 8.97 13.47 -16.02
CA MET A 350 7.70 14.14 -16.32
C MET A 350 7.09 13.67 -17.66
N ARG A 351 7.90 13.33 -18.65
CA ARG A 351 7.42 12.71 -19.91
C ARG A 351 6.93 11.28 -19.69
N ALA A 352 7.67 10.48 -18.95
CA ALA A 352 7.25 9.12 -18.59
C ALA A 352 5.93 9.16 -17.80
N MET A 353 5.81 10.05 -16.82
CA MET A 353 4.60 10.24 -16.04
C MET A 353 3.40 10.66 -16.90
N LEU A 354 3.60 11.49 -17.93
CA LEU A 354 2.51 11.82 -18.87
C LEU A 354 2.01 10.57 -19.60
N ILE A 355 2.92 9.71 -20.06
CA ILE A 355 2.56 8.45 -20.71
C ILE A 355 1.78 7.55 -19.73
N PHE A 356 2.26 7.41 -18.50
CA PHE A 356 1.57 6.61 -17.47
C PHE A 356 0.22 7.22 -17.07
N ALA A 357 0.06 8.55 -17.11
CA ALA A 357 -1.21 9.22 -16.86
C ALA A 357 -2.28 8.95 -17.94
N CYS A 358 -1.87 8.43 -19.11
CA CYS A 358 -2.82 8.01 -20.14
C CYS A 358 -3.44 6.63 -19.88
N PHE A 359 -2.80 5.77 -19.08
CA PHE A 359 -3.34 4.44 -18.76
C PHE A 359 -4.68 4.51 -18.01
N PRO A 360 -4.85 5.36 -16.98
CA PRO A 360 -6.13 5.54 -16.31
C PRO A 360 -7.28 5.95 -17.21
N LEU A 361 -7.03 6.61 -18.34
CA LEU A 361 -8.09 6.97 -19.31
C LEU A 361 -8.84 5.73 -19.84
N LEU A 362 -8.19 4.55 -19.83
CA LEU A 362 -8.86 3.31 -20.18
C LEU A 362 -10.02 2.98 -19.21
N GLY A 363 -10.03 3.54 -18.01
CA GLY A 363 -11.15 3.40 -17.07
C GLY A 363 -12.47 3.94 -17.62
N LEU A 364 -12.46 4.91 -18.55
CA LEU A 364 -13.66 5.42 -19.22
C LEU A 364 -14.42 4.35 -20.01
N ILE A 365 -13.72 3.34 -20.49
CA ILE A 365 -14.31 2.25 -21.25
C ILE A 365 -14.48 0.97 -20.43
N ALA A 366 -14.04 0.94 -19.16
CA ALA A 366 -14.10 -0.26 -18.33
C ALA A 366 -15.54 -0.74 -18.12
N GLN A 367 -16.45 0.17 -17.75
CA GLN A 367 -17.86 -0.16 -17.54
C GLN A 367 -18.58 -0.55 -18.83
N PRO A 368 -18.49 0.21 -19.96
CA PRO A 368 -19.08 -0.19 -21.23
C PRO A 368 -18.54 -1.51 -21.78
N MET A 369 -17.24 -1.75 -21.70
CA MET A 369 -16.65 -3.01 -22.15
C MET A 369 -17.04 -4.19 -21.25
N GLY A 370 -17.35 -3.89 -19.99
CA GLY A 370 -17.84 -4.85 -19.03
C GLY A 370 -19.19 -5.49 -19.36
N GLU A 371 -20.02 -4.82 -20.18
CA GLU A 371 -21.27 -5.40 -20.70
C GLU A 371 -21.02 -6.61 -21.62
N TYR A 372 -19.86 -6.65 -22.30
CA TYR A 372 -19.49 -7.78 -23.15
C TYR A 372 -18.85 -8.91 -22.35
N SER A 373 -18.00 -8.59 -21.36
CA SER A 373 -17.35 -9.59 -20.52
C SER A 373 -16.68 -8.94 -19.30
N ALA A 374 -16.78 -9.58 -18.13
CA ALA A 374 -16.10 -9.18 -16.89
C ALA A 374 -14.55 -9.17 -17.01
N TRP A 375 -13.98 -9.87 -17.99
CA TRP A 375 -12.55 -9.87 -18.25
C TRP A 375 -12.02 -8.51 -18.70
N TRP A 376 -12.82 -7.72 -19.42
CA TRP A 376 -12.40 -6.39 -19.88
C TRP A 376 -12.13 -5.43 -18.70
N PRO A 377 -13.04 -5.24 -17.74
CA PRO A 377 -12.73 -4.45 -16.56
C PRO A 377 -11.52 -4.96 -15.79
N ALA A 378 -11.37 -6.30 -15.63
CA ALA A 378 -10.22 -6.86 -14.93
C ALA A 378 -8.89 -6.50 -15.60
N ILE A 379 -8.82 -6.62 -16.94
CA ILE A 379 -7.64 -6.23 -17.73
C ILE A 379 -7.41 -4.71 -17.66
N ILE A 380 -8.46 -3.92 -17.85
CA ILE A 380 -8.37 -2.45 -17.85
C ILE A 380 -7.92 -1.91 -16.49
N ILE A 381 -8.50 -2.39 -15.39
CA ILE A 381 -8.09 -2.00 -14.03
C ILE A 381 -6.66 -2.47 -13.75
N GLY A 382 -6.27 -3.66 -14.24
CA GLY A 382 -4.90 -4.15 -14.18
C GLY A 382 -3.89 -3.22 -14.89
N LEU A 383 -4.23 -2.77 -16.10
CA LEU A 383 -3.41 -1.81 -16.87
C LEU A 383 -3.32 -0.45 -16.16
N LEU A 384 -4.44 0.04 -15.65
CA LEU A 384 -4.50 1.26 -14.85
C LEU A 384 -3.60 1.16 -13.62
N GLY A 385 -3.69 0.06 -12.87
CA GLY A 385 -2.84 -0.21 -11.70
C GLY A 385 -1.35 -0.27 -12.04
N ALA A 386 -0.99 -0.88 -13.17
CA ALA A 386 0.39 -0.90 -13.66
C ALA A 386 0.89 0.54 -13.97
N GLY A 387 0.05 1.35 -14.61
CA GLY A 387 0.33 2.77 -14.84
C GLY A 387 0.51 3.54 -13.55
N HIS A 388 -0.30 3.27 -12.50
CA HIS A 388 -0.15 3.86 -11.17
C HIS A 388 1.19 3.52 -10.53
N GLN A 389 1.60 2.26 -10.52
CA GLN A 389 2.87 1.84 -9.91
C GLN A 389 4.06 2.52 -10.58
N ALA A 390 4.05 2.59 -11.91
CA ALA A 390 5.08 3.29 -12.67
C ALA A 390 5.05 4.81 -12.42
N TRP A 391 3.87 5.43 -12.33
CA TRP A 391 3.69 6.83 -11.95
C TRP A 391 4.25 7.10 -10.55
N SER A 392 3.86 6.31 -9.56
CA SER A 392 4.24 6.48 -8.15
C SER A 392 5.77 6.44 -7.97
N ALA A 393 6.43 5.46 -8.59
CA ALA A 393 7.89 5.35 -8.55
C ALA A 393 8.59 6.60 -9.09
N ASN A 394 8.10 7.17 -10.18
CA ASN A 394 8.62 8.39 -10.78
C ASN A 394 8.33 9.62 -9.92
N LEU A 395 7.13 9.70 -9.36
CA LEU A 395 6.72 10.80 -8.49
C LEU A 395 7.62 10.90 -7.25
N TYR A 396 7.91 9.78 -6.58
CA TYR A 396 8.87 9.76 -5.46
C TYR A 396 10.29 10.16 -5.89
N SER A 397 10.72 9.75 -7.06
CA SER A 397 12.05 10.11 -7.56
C SER A 397 12.19 11.59 -7.83
N THR A 398 11.12 12.32 -8.18
CA THR A 398 11.17 13.78 -8.37
C THR A 398 11.54 14.54 -7.10
N ILE A 399 11.25 13.98 -5.91
CA ILE A 399 11.64 14.58 -4.64
C ILE A 399 13.17 14.58 -4.51
N GLY A 400 13.80 13.42 -4.77
CA GLY A 400 15.26 13.31 -4.73
C GLY A 400 15.97 14.22 -5.73
N ASP A 401 15.32 14.54 -6.86
CA ASP A 401 15.89 15.44 -7.86
C ASP A 401 15.79 16.92 -7.45
N MET A 402 14.80 17.29 -6.64
CA MET A 402 14.45 18.71 -6.38
C MET A 402 14.75 19.20 -4.97
N PHE A 403 14.83 18.29 -4.00
CA PHE A 403 15.02 18.66 -2.59
C PHE A 403 16.38 18.22 -2.04
N PRO A 404 16.94 18.96 -1.06
CA PRO A 404 18.12 18.52 -0.32
C PRO A 404 17.85 17.17 0.38
N LYS A 405 18.87 16.31 0.48
CA LYS A 405 18.76 14.98 1.10
C LYS A 405 18.16 15.03 2.51
N SER A 406 18.54 16.04 3.30
CA SER A 406 18.03 16.30 4.66
C SER A 406 16.52 16.54 4.74
N THR A 407 15.86 16.94 3.64
CA THR A 407 14.46 17.32 3.60
C THR A 407 13.57 16.26 2.92
N VAL A 408 14.17 15.31 2.17
CA VAL A 408 13.44 14.28 1.40
C VAL A 408 12.43 13.51 2.26
N ALA A 409 12.83 13.09 3.47
CA ALA A 409 11.95 12.34 4.36
C ALA A 409 10.73 13.16 4.80
N THR A 410 10.91 14.45 5.09
CA THR A 410 9.82 15.37 5.46
C THR A 410 8.84 15.54 4.30
N ILE A 411 9.33 15.77 3.08
CA ILE A 411 8.46 15.92 1.88
C ILE A 411 7.74 14.61 1.58
N THR A 412 8.40 13.46 1.73
CA THR A 412 7.77 12.13 1.59
C THR A 412 6.61 11.97 2.56
N GLY A 413 6.77 12.37 3.82
CA GLY A 413 5.73 12.35 4.83
C GLY A 413 4.55 13.27 4.48
N ILE A 414 4.82 14.49 4.04
CA ILE A 414 3.78 15.44 3.58
C ILE A 414 2.99 14.83 2.42
N GLY A 415 3.66 14.20 1.46
CA GLY A 415 2.98 13.51 0.35
C GLY A 415 2.17 12.30 0.78
N ALA A 416 2.66 11.52 1.73
CA ALA A 416 1.90 10.38 2.29
C ALA A 416 0.59 10.86 2.94
N MET A 417 0.63 11.97 3.68
CA MET A 417 -0.59 12.61 4.22
C MET A 417 -1.55 13.05 3.12
N ALA A 418 -1.04 13.70 2.07
CA ALA A 418 -1.87 14.12 0.94
C ALA A 418 -2.52 12.91 0.22
N GLY A 419 -1.76 11.82 0.01
CA GLY A 419 -2.27 10.58 -0.54
C GLY A 419 -3.35 9.93 0.33
N GLY A 420 -3.16 9.93 1.66
CA GLY A 420 -4.16 9.46 2.63
C GLY A 420 -5.47 10.26 2.58
N ILE A 421 -5.37 11.59 2.45
CA ILE A 421 -6.55 12.46 2.28
C ILE A 421 -7.26 12.15 0.95
N GLY A 422 -6.50 12.02 -0.16
CA GLY A 422 -7.06 11.63 -1.45
C GLY A 422 -7.77 10.27 -1.40
N SER A 423 -7.16 9.30 -0.73
CA SER A 423 -7.75 7.99 -0.51
C SER A 423 -9.02 8.03 0.34
N PHE A 424 -9.05 8.85 1.41
CA PHE A 424 -10.25 9.07 2.19
C PHE A 424 -11.40 9.62 1.34
N LEU A 425 -11.12 10.68 0.57
CA LEU A 425 -12.14 11.34 -0.23
C LEU A 425 -12.76 10.38 -1.26
N ILE A 426 -11.95 9.60 -1.97
CA ILE A 426 -12.47 8.68 -3.00
C ILE A 426 -13.18 7.49 -2.38
N ASN A 427 -12.64 6.87 -1.32
CA ASN A 427 -13.25 5.67 -0.73
C ASN A 427 -14.55 6.02 0.02
N LYS A 428 -14.56 7.07 0.85
CA LYS A 428 -15.77 7.53 1.53
C LYS A 428 -16.80 8.05 0.52
N GLY A 429 -16.38 8.87 -0.44
CA GLY A 429 -17.25 9.40 -1.48
C GLY A 429 -17.87 8.31 -2.34
N SER A 430 -17.11 7.28 -2.71
CA SER A 430 -17.63 6.12 -3.45
C SER A 430 -18.64 5.32 -2.64
N GLY A 431 -18.36 5.05 -1.35
CA GLY A 431 -19.28 4.35 -0.47
C GLY A 431 -20.63 5.08 -0.34
N MET A 432 -20.59 6.40 -0.14
CA MET A 432 -21.81 7.24 -0.09
C MET A 432 -22.56 7.19 -1.42
N LEU A 433 -21.86 7.32 -2.54
CA LEU A 433 -22.45 7.31 -3.88
C LEU A 433 -23.08 5.96 -4.22
N PHE A 434 -22.43 4.86 -3.90
CA PHE A 434 -22.93 3.51 -4.14
C PHE A 434 -24.18 3.22 -3.29
N THR A 435 -24.13 3.56 -2.00
CA THR A 435 -25.32 3.43 -1.10
C THR A 435 -26.48 4.28 -1.59
N TYR A 436 -26.22 5.52 -2.03
CA TYR A 436 -27.27 6.38 -2.59
C TYR A 436 -27.87 5.79 -3.87
N ALA A 437 -27.03 5.35 -4.82
CA ALA A 437 -27.48 4.78 -6.08
C ALA A 437 -28.28 3.48 -5.87
N ASP A 438 -27.85 2.63 -4.93
CA ASP A 438 -28.60 1.43 -4.53
C ASP A 438 -30.00 1.79 -4.01
N GLY A 439 -30.12 2.82 -3.17
CA GLY A 439 -31.39 3.29 -2.63
C GLY A 439 -32.34 3.89 -3.68
N GLN A 440 -31.78 4.47 -4.76
CA GLN A 440 -32.55 5.04 -5.86
C GLN A 440 -32.92 4.01 -6.94
N GLY A 441 -32.21 2.89 -7.00
CA GLY A 441 -32.38 1.88 -8.04
C GLY A 441 -32.31 2.49 -9.45
N SER A 442 -33.26 2.13 -10.33
CA SER A 442 -33.31 2.61 -11.72
C SER A 442 -33.60 4.11 -11.87
N ALA A 443 -34.00 4.82 -10.79
CA ALA A 443 -34.16 6.28 -10.83
C ALA A 443 -32.82 7.02 -10.88
N PHE A 444 -31.74 6.39 -10.43
CA PHE A 444 -30.38 6.90 -10.60
C PHE A 444 -29.83 6.38 -11.94
N SER A 445 -29.41 7.26 -12.82
CA SER A 445 -28.81 6.89 -14.11
C SER A 445 -27.69 7.83 -14.49
N PHE A 446 -26.61 7.28 -15.03
CA PHE A 446 -25.48 8.05 -15.55
C PHE A 446 -24.87 7.37 -16.78
N MET A 447 -24.77 8.12 -17.88
CA MET A 447 -24.22 7.67 -19.19
C MET A 447 -24.86 6.35 -19.70
N GLY A 448 -26.14 6.13 -19.43
CA GLY A 448 -26.87 4.93 -19.88
C GLY A 448 -26.77 3.73 -18.93
N PHE A 449 -26.13 3.90 -17.76
CA PHE A 449 -26.06 2.89 -16.72
C PHE A 449 -27.00 3.28 -15.57
N ASP A 450 -27.93 2.39 -15.22
CA ASP A 450 -28.91 2.63 -14.16
C ASP A 450 -28.45 2.06 -12.81
N GLY A 451 -28.77 2.75 -11.72
CA GLY A 451 -28.45 2.33 -10.37
C GLY A 451 -26.95 2.31 -10.07
N LYS A 452 -26.51 1.31 -9.34
CA LYS A 452 -25.12 1.16 -8.91
C LYS A 452 -24.10 1.06 -10.07
N PRO A 453 -24.38 0.43 -11.23
CA PRO A 453 -23.54 0.54 -12.43
C PRO A 453 -23.24 1.97 -12.87
N GLY A 454 -24.22 2.87 -12.80
CA GLY A 454 -24.04 4.28 -13.09
C GLY A 454 -23.11 4.98 -12.07
N ALA A 455 -23.21 4.60 -10.81
CA ALA A 455 -22.32 5.10 -9.76
C ALA A 455 -20.86 4.65 -9.96
N TYR A 456 -20.63 3.39 -10.32
CA TYR A 456 -19.29 2.91 -10.71
C TYR A 456 -18.76 3.67 -11.91
N MET A 457 -19.60 3.96 -12.94
CA MET A 457 -19.19 4.75 -14.09
C MET A 457 -18.72 6.16 -13.69
N ILE A 458 -19.40 6.83 -12.76
CA ILE A 458 -18.97 8.15 -12.23
C ILE A 458 -17.59 8.04 -11.59
N VAL A 459 -17.39 7.06 -10.72
CA VAL A 459 -16.10 6.88 -10.03
C VAL A 459 -15.00 6.56 -11.04
N PHE A 460 -15.26 5.72 -12.03
CA PHE A 460 -14.31 5.41 -13.10
C PHE A 460 -13.95 6.65 -13.92
N CYS A 461 -14.93 7.52 -14.23
CA CYS A 461 -14.65 8.81 -14.87
C CYS A 461 -13.73 9.70 -14.04
N ILE A 462 -13.98 9.82 -12.73
CA ILE A 462 -13.12 10.59 -11.81
C ILE A 462 -11.71 10.01 -11.79
N CYS A 463 -11.59 8.70 -11.58
CA CYS A 463 -10.30 7.98 -11.54
C CYS A 463 -9.52 8.15 -12.85
N SER A 464 -10.23 8.11 -14.00
CA SER A 464 -9.61 8.18 -15.31
C SER A 464 -8.95 9.51 -15.59
N VAL A 465 -9.55 10.62 -15.18
CA VAL A 465 -9.02 11.96 -15.47
C VAL A 465 -8.05 12.46 -14.39
N ALA A 466 -8.07 11.88 -13.20
CA ALA A 466 -7.31 12.36 -12.04
C ALA A 466 -5.81 12.49 -12.31
N TYR A 467 -5.21 11.53 -13.03
CA TYR A 467 -3.78 11.53 -13.32
C TYR A 467 -3.38 12.64 -14.28
N LEU A 468 -4.15 12.85 -15.35
CA LEU A 468 -3.88 13.93 -16.31
C LEU A 468 -4.08 15.30 -15.66
N VAL A 469 -5.15 15.47 -14.89
CA VAL A 469 -5.37 16.71 -14.13
C VAL A 469 -4.23 16.94 -13.14
N GLY A 470 -3.85 15.92 -12.39
CA GLY A 470 -2.71 15.96 -11.49
C GLY A 470 -1.41 16.35 -12.21
N TRP A 471 -1.12 15.69 -13.35
CA TRP A 471 0.05 16.00 -14.16
C TRP A 471 0.05 17.46 -14.68
N CYS A 472 -1.07 17.95 -15.19
CA CYS A 472 -1.20 19.33 -15.66
C CYS A 472 -0.92 20.34 -14.55
N ILE A 473 -1.48 20.13 -13.35
CA ILE A 473 -1.26 21.00 -12.19
C ILE A 473 0.20 20.94 -11.75
N MET A 474 0.78 19.73 -11.64
CA MET A 474 2.20 19.56 -11.32
C MET A 474 3.10 20.30 -12.28
N LYS A 475 2.81 20.20 -13.58
CA LYS A 475 3.57 20.86 -14.63
C LYS A 475 3.39 22.39 -14.61
N ALA A 476 2.22 22.88 -14.25
CA ALA A 476 1.97 24.31 -14.05
C ALA A 476 2.73 24.87 -12.83
N LEU A 477 2.78 24.11 -11.74
CA LEU A 477 3.51 24.48 -10.52
C LEU A 477 5.03 24.50 -10.72
N VAL A 478 5.55 23.47 -11.42
CA VAL A 478 6.98 23.29 -11.70
C VAL A 478 7.20 23.10 -13.21
N PRO A 479 7.13 24.17 -14.02
CA PRO A 479 7.26 24.09 -15.48
C PRO A 479 8.64 23.62 -15.95
N LYS A 480 9.70 23.97 -15.20
CA LYS A 480 11.08 23.64 -15.49
C LYS A 480 11.76 23.05 -14.26
N TYR A 481 12.78 22.25 -14.50
CA TYR A 481 13.64 21.76 -13.41
C TYR A 481 14.20 22.92 -12.60
N LYS A 482 13.91 22.94 -11.32
CA LYS A 482 14.39 23.97 -10.40
C LYS A 482 14.63 23.33 -9.02
N PRO A 483 15.85 22.84 -8.76
CA PRO A 483 16.20 22.32 -7.44
C PRO A 483 16.15 23.43 -6.39
N ILE A 484 15.81 23.04 -5.16
CA ILE A 484 15.79 23.96 -4.02
C ILE A 484 17.19 23.98 -3.42
N VAL A 485 17.78 25.18 -3.41
CA VAL A 485 19.02 25.48 -2.70
C VAL A 485 18.64 26.14 -1.39
N VAL A 486 19.15 25.62 -0.27
CA VAL A 486 18.91 26.20 1.06
C VAL A 486 20.04 27.22 1.28
N GLU A 487 19.68 28.50 1.26
CA GLU A 487 20.56 29.59 1.60
C GLU A 487 20.77 29.74 3.12
#